data_781a38d77182b8da57174a5dbbf1d1d0
#
_entry.id   781a38d77182b8da57174a5dbbf1d1d0
#
_cell.length_a   1.000
_cell.length_b   1.000
_cell.length_c   1.000
_cell.angle_alpha   90.00
_cell.angle_beta   90.00
_cell.angle_gamma   90.00
#
_symmetry.space_group_name_H-M   'P 1'
#
loop_
_entity.id
_entity.type
_entity.pdbx_description
1 polymer ?
#
loop_
_entity_poly.entity_id
_entity_poly.type
_entity_poly.pdbx_seq_one_letter_code
_entity_poly.pdbx_strand_id
1 'polypeptide(L)'
;MSVSGLMIAAPASGTGKTTVMLGLLRALVEDGAVVQPFKSGPDYIDPAFHRAACGRASFNLDTWAMNGELIAAIAGEAVGADMVLAEASMGLFDGVASRGAVGNGASADIARTMGWPVVLVLDVSGQAQSAAATALGFKHLDDTLPFAGVILNRVASPR
;
A
#
# COMPACT_ATOMS: atom_id res chain seq x y z
N MET A 1 14.52 -13.06 8.87
CA MET A 1 13.67 -12.10 9.63
C MET A 1 12.91 -11.27 8.61
N SER A 2 11.59 -11.21 8.71
CA SER A 2 10.79 -10.36 7.83
C SER A 2 10.99 -8.89 8.25
N VAL A 3 11.32 -8.03 7.31
CA VAL A 3 11.40 -6.58 7.56
C VAL A 3 9.98 -6.08 7.82
N SER A 4 9.81 -5.24 8.85
CA SER A 4 8.51 -4.62 9.15
C SER A 4 8.02 -3.80 7.96
N GLY A 5 6.77 -3.98 7.57
CA GLY A 5 6.19 -3.29 6.42
C GLY A 5 4.87 -2.60 6.74
N LEU A 6 4.48 -1.69 5.86
CA LEU A 6 3.22 -0.95 5.92
C LEU A 6 2.64 -0.85 4.50
N MET A 7 1.33 -1.08 4.35
CA MET A 7 0.63 -0.91 3.08
C MET A 7 -0.10 0.44 3.06
N ILE A 8 0.25 1.30 2.13
CA ILE A 8 -0.49 2.54 1.84
C ILE A 8 -1.57 2.21 0.83
N ALA A 9 -2.81 2.26 1.25
CA ALA A 9 -3.97 1.87 0.46
C ALA A 9 -5.01 2.99 0.38
N ALA A 10 -6.05 2.77 -0.40
CA ALA A 10 -7.16 3.71 -0.55
C ALA A 10 -8.45 2.98 -0.91
N PRO A 11 -9.62 3.63 -0.78
CA PRO A 11 -10.89 3.07 -1.25
C PRO A 11 -11.01 2.98 -2.77
N ALA A 12 -10.30 3.86 -3.50
CA ALA A 12 -10.38 3.95 -4.96
C ALA A 12 -9.15 4.65 -5.53
N SER A 13 -9.03 4.66 -6.85
CA SER A 13 -8.06 5.49 -7.56
C SER A 13 -8.36 6.98 -7.38
N GLY A 14 -7.34 7.85 -7.53
CA GLY A 14 -7.50 9.29 -7.50
C GLY A 14 -7.58 9.93 -6.10
N THR A 15 -7.50 9.15 -5.02
CA THR A 15 -7.52 9.65 -3.63
C THR A 15 -6.25 10.39 -3.20
N GLY A 16 -5.19 10.34 -3.99
CA GLY A 16 -3.87 10.89 -3.66
C GLY A 16 -2.92 9.90 -3.00
N LYS A 17 -3.22 8.62 -3.03
CA LYS A 17 -2.40 7.54 -2.45
C LYS A 17 -0.93 7.62 -2.88
N THR A 18 -0.65 7.71 -4.18
CA THR A 18 0.72 7.82 -4.71
C THR A 18 1.42 9.07 -4.21
N THR A 19 0.76 10.22 -4.14
CA THR A 19 1.33 11.45 -3.59
C THR A 19 1.74 11.27 -2.13
N VAL A 20 0.88 10.66 -1.32
CA VAL A 20 1.17 10.34 0.09
C VAL A 20 2.33 9.36 0.18
N MET A 21 2.33 8.31 -0.64
CA MET A 21 3.41 7.33 -0.69
C MET A 21 4.76 7.98 -0.98
N LEU A 22 4.84 8.81 -2.02
CA LEU A 22 6.08 9.51 -2.41
C LEU A 22 6.55 10.47 -1.32
N GLY A 23 5.64 11.21 -0.70
CA GLY A 23 5.95 12.09 0.42
C GLY A 23 6.52 11.34 1.63
N LEU A 24 5.93 10.20 1.99
CA LEU A 24 6.42 9.35 3.08
C LEU A 24 7.79 8.75 2.76
N LEU A 25 7.98 8.20 1.54
CA LEU A 25 9.27 7.68 1.11
C LEU A 25 10.37 8.73 1.23
N ARG A 26 10.10 9.94 0.74
CA ARG A 26 11.07 11.04 0.77
C ARG A 26 11.36 11.49 2.22
N ALA A 27 10.35 11.70 3.03
CA ALA A 27 10.52 12.14 4.41
C ALA A 27 11.33 11.13 5.24
N LEU A 28 11.01 9.84 5.13
CA LEU A 28 11.74 8.79 5.86
C LEU A 28 13.20 8.72 5.45
N VAL A 29 13.50 8.87 4.15
CA VAL A 29 14.89 8.88 3.67
C VAL A 29 15.64 10.13 4.15
N GLU A 30 14.98 11.29 4.22
CA GLU A 30 15.56 12.51 4.79
C GLU A 30 15.85 12.38 6.28
N ASP A 31 15.04 11.60 7.01
CA ASP A 31 15.28 11.23 8.41
C ASP A 31 16.35 10.13 8.59
N GLY A 32 16.95 9.65 7.49
CA GLY A 32 18.04 8.69 7.49
C GLY A 32 17.62 7.22 7.43
N ALA A 33 16.32 6.91 7.27
CA ALA A 33 15.85 5.54 7.15
C ALA A 33 16.12 4.94 5.78
N VAL A 34 16.48 3.66 5.74
CA VAL A 34 16.56 2.87 4.51
C VAL A 34 15.21 2.21 4.27
N VAL A 35 14.46 2.72 3.30
CA VAL A 35 13.10 2.24 3.01
C VAL A 35 13.08 1.42 1.72
N GLN A 36 12.51 0.21 1.76
CA GLN A 36 12.25 -0.59 0.57
C GLN A 36 10.83 -0.36 0.06
N PRO A 37 10.65 0.24 -1.12
CA PRO A 37 9.34 0.40 -1.71
C PRO A 37 8.90 -0.84 -2.49
N PHE A 38 7.58 -1.14 -2.45
CA PHE A 38 6.90 -2.09 -3.32
C PHE A 38 5.63 -1.49 -3.90
N LYS A 39 5.18 -2.04 -5.01
CA LYS A 39 3.89 -1.74 -5.62
C LYS A 39 3.05 -3.02 -5.72
N SER A 40 1.80 -2.99 -5.25
CA SER A 40 0.87 -4.08 -5.50
C SER A 40 0.34 -4.01 -6.94
N GLY A 41 0.24 -5.16 -7.59
CA GLY A 41 -0.25 -5.27 -8.96
C GLY A 41 0.77 -4.91 -10.06
N PRO A 42 0.37 -5.07 -11.33
CA PRO A 42 1.23 -4.85 -12.49
C PRO A 42 1.28 -3.36 -12.85
N ASP A 43 2.23 -2.63 -12.32
CA ASP A 43 2.43 -1.20 -12.57
C ASP A 43 3.89 -0.94 -12.94
N TYR A 44 4.13 -0.15 -14.00
CA TYR A 44 5.47 0.21 -14.44
C TYR A 44 5.79 1.70 -14.25
N ILE A 45 4.79 2.49 -13.85
CA ILE A 45 4.91 3.95 -13.67
C ILE A 45 5.29 4.26 -12.22
N ASP A 46 4.46 3.85 -11.26
CA ASP A 46 4.65 4.15 -9.84
C ASP A 46 5.99 3.64 -9.28
N PRO A 47 6.49 2.44 -9.65
CA PRO A 47 7.81 1.98 -9.23
C PRO A 47 8.97 2.91 -9.60
N ALA A 48 8.89 3.60 -10.75
CA ALA A 48 9.89 4.57 -11.16
C ALA A 48 9.87 5.83 -10.27
N PHE A 49 8.68 6.31 -9.90
CA PHE A 49 8.51 7.41 -8.96
C PHE A 49 8.96 7.04 -7.54
N HIS A 50 8.65 5.83 -7.08
CA HIS A 50 9.14 5.34 -5.79
C HIS A 50 10.68 5.38 -5.73
N ARG A 51 11.32 4.87 -6.77
CA ARG A 51 12.79 4.91 -6.88
C ARG A 51 13.33 6.34 -6.87
N ALA A 52 12.69 7.25 -7.57
CA ALA A 52 13.09 8.66 -7.58
C ALA A 52 12.97 9.30 -6.19
N ALA A 53 11.96 8.90 -5.39
CA ALA A 53 11.73 9.44 -4.06
C ALA A 53 12.71 8.90 -3.00
N CYS A 54 13.08 7.61 -3.06
CA CYS A 54 13.87 6.96 -2.00
C CYS A 54 15.24 6.40 -2.42
N GLY A 55 15.56 6.41 -3.72
CA GLY A 55 16.83 5.90 -4.24
C GLY A 55 16.91 4.37 -4.41
N ARG A 56 15.97 3.58 -3.86
CA ARG A 56 15.91 2.11 -4.01
C ARG A 56 14.94 1.72 -5.12
N ALA A 57 15.28 0.63 -5.84
CA ALA A 57 14.35 0.07 -6.82
C ALA A 57 13.06 -0.39 -6.14
N SER A 58 11.92 -0.12 -6.77
CA SER A 58 10.62 -0.62 -6.37
C SER A 58 10.21 -1.79 -7.26
N PHE A 59 9.59 -2.81 -6.69
CA PHE A 59 9.18 -4.01 -7.41
C PHE A 59 7.68 -4.24 -7.25
N ASN A 60 7.09 -4.87 -8.26
CA ASN A 60 5.69 -5.27 -8.23
C ASN A 60 5.50 -6.57 -7.46
N LEU A 61 4.42 -6.65 -6.69
CA LEU A 61 3.93 -7.85 -6.02
C LEU A 61 2.50 -8.10 -6.50
N ASP A 62 2.26 -9.22 -7.17
CA ASP A 62 0.96 -9.51 -7.79
C ASP A 62 0.50 -10.94 -7.47
N THR A 63 -0.53 -11.08 -6.65
CA THR A 63 -1.07 -12.37 -6.24
C THR A 63 -1.83 -13.09 -7.35
N TRP A 64 -2.24 -12.38 -8.39
CA TRP A 64 -2.88 -12.99 -9.54
C TRP A 64 -1.85 -13.64 -10.48
N ALA A 65 -0.76 -12.95 -10.78
CA ALA A 65 0.22 -13.36 -11.78
C ALA A 65 1.41 -14.15 -11.20
N MET A 66 1.72 -14.00 -9.90
CA MET A 66 2.92 -14.55 -9.26
C MET A 66 2.54 -15.65 -8.25
N ASN A 67 3.31 -16.73 -8.24
CA ASN A 67 3.22 -17.73 -7.18
C ASN A 67 3.87 -17.23 -5.88
N GLY A 68 3.63 -17.96 -4.77
CA GLY A 68 4.13 -17.55 -3.46
C GLY A 68 5.66 -17.52 -3.36
N GLU A 69 6.37 -18.39 -4.08
CA GLU A 69 7.84 -18.42 -4.10
C GLU A 69 8.41 -17.16 -4.76
N LEU A 70 7.83 -16.74 -5.87
CA LEU A 70 8.26 -15.52 -6.58
C LEU A 70 7.96 -14.27 -5.74
N ILE A 71 6.76 -14.19 -5.10
CA ILE A 71 6.43 -13.09 -4.20
C ILE A 71 7.44 -13.02 -3.04
N ALA A 72 7.77 -14.17 -2.43
CA ALA A 72 8.74 -14.23 -1.34
C ALA A 72 10.16 -13.84 -1.79
N ALA A 73 10.57 -14.27 -2.98
CA ALA A 73 11.86 -13.90 -3.55
C ALA A 73 11.97 -12.39 -3.80
N ILE A 74 10.93 -11.78 -4.40
CA ILE A 74 10.89 -10.33 -4.65
C ILE A 74 10.84 -9.57 -3.31
N ALA A 75 10.05 -10.03 -2.34
CA ALA A 75 10.01 -9.42 -1.01
C ALA A 75 11.38 -9.49 -0.28
N GLY A 76 12.23 -10.45 -0.65
CA GLY A 76 13.61 -10.56 -0.19
C GLY A 76 14.49 -9.36 -0.55
N GLU A 77 14.14 -8.56 -1.54
CA GLU A 77 14.82 -7.30 -1.88
C GLU A 77 14.78 -6.26 -0.74
N ALA A 78 13.93 -6.50 0.27
CA ALA A 78 13.90 -5.69 1.49
C ALA A 78 15.11 -5.91 2.42
N VAL A 79 16.00 -6.84 2.10
CA VAL A 79 17.22 -7.07 2.90
C VAL A 79 18.03 -5.77 2.99
N GLY A 80 18.43 -5.43 4.22
CA GLY A 80 19.16 -4.20 4.52
C GLY A 80 18.31 -2.93 4.55
N ALA A 81 16.99 -3.04 4.47
CA ALA A 81 16.08 -1.94 4.75
C ALA A 81 15.63 -1.95 6.21
N ASP A 82 15.40 -0.75 6.76
CA ASP A 82 14.85 -0.59 8.10
C ASP A 82 13.35 -0.88 8.10
N MET A 83 12.67 -0.57 6.97
CA MET A 83 11.24 -0.82 6.80
C MET A 83 10.84 -0.95 5.33
N VAL A 84 9.66 -1.52 5.13
CA VAL A 84 8.98 -1.62 3.84
C VAL A 84 7.82 -0.62 3.79
N LEU A 85 7.69 0.10 2.66
CA LEU A 85 6.46 0.77 2.28
C LEU A 85 5.94 0.16 0.98
N ALA A 86 4.73 -0.39 1.02
CA ALA A 86 4.06 -0.92 -0.16
C ALA A 86 2.88 -0.01 -0.55
N GLU A 87 2.76 0.29 -1.84
CA GLU A 87 1.61 1.03 -2.36
C GLU A 87 0.60 0.08 -2.98
N ALA A 88 -0.67 0.18 -2.56
CA ALA A 88 -1.78 -0.55 -3.13
C ALA A 88 -2.13 -0.04 -4.54
N SER A 89 -2.67 -0.90 -5.40
CA SER A 89 -3.30 -0.54 -6.67
C SER A 89 -4.80 -0.37 -6.48
N MET A 90 -5.43 0.52 -7.23
CA MET A 90 -6.88 0.72 -7.21
C MET A 90 -7.42 0.94 -5.78
N GLY A 91 -8.60 0.39 -5.48
CA GLY A 91 -9.08 0.21 -4.13
C GLY A 91 -8.45 -1.01 -3.45
N LEU A 92 -8.34 -0.99 -2.13
CA LEU A 92 -7.66 -2.02 -1.34
C LEU A 92 -8.14 -3.44 -1.65
N PHE A 93 -9.45 -3.62 -1.86
CA PHE A 93 -10.09 -4.91 -2.10
C PHE A 93 -10.41 -5.16 -3.58
N ASP A 94 -10.03 -4.22 -4.46
CA ASP A 94 -10.29 -4.36 -5.89
C ASP A 94 -9.33 -5.38 -6.49
N GLY A 95 -9.89 -6.42 -7.07
CA GLY A 95 -9.19 -7.48 -7.77
C GLY A 95 -9.95 -7.92 -9.01
N VAL A 96 -9.42 -8.89 -9.74
CA VAL A 96 -10.10 -9.46 -10.89
C VAL A 96 -11.07 -10.58 -10.47
N ALA A 97 -12.10 -10.84 -11.28
CA ALA A 97 -13.10 -11.85 -10.97
C ALA A 97 -12.55 -13.30 -11.00
N SER A 98 -11.48 -13.53 -11.77
CA SER A 98 -10.85 -14.85 -11.88
C SER A 98 -9.79 -15.02 -10.79
N ARG A 99 -9.70 -16.25 -10.26
CA ARG A 99 -8.63 -16.61 -9.34
C ARG A 99 -7.30 -16.70 -10.07
N GLY A 100 -6.26 -16.04 -9.55
CA GLY A 100 -4.88 -16.13 -10.00
C GLY A 100 -4.07 -17.22 -9.28
N ALA A 101 -2.74 -17.05 -9.27
CA ALA A 101 -1.80 -18.02 -8.71
C ALA A 101 -1.99 -18.22 -7.20
N VAL A 102 -2.12 -17.14 -6.42
CA VAL A 102 -2.30 -17.20 -4.96
C VAL A 102 -3.37 -16.23 -4.44
N GLY A 103 -4.00 -15.46 -5.30
CA GLY A 103 -5.05 -14.51 -4.95
C GLY A 103 -5.80 -14.03 -6.19
N ASN A 104 -6.54 -12.92 -6.05
CA ASN A 104 -7.25 -12.28 -7.17
C ASN A 104 -6.61 -10.96 -7.62
N GLY A 105 -5.40 -10.65 -7.15
CA GLY A 105 -4.70 -9.41 -7.49
C GLY A 105 -5.09 -8.19 -6.64
N ALA A 106 -6.02 -8.34 -5.69
CA ALA A 106 -6.32 -7.28 -4.74
C ALA A 106 -5.12 -6.97 -3.84
N SER A 107 -4.92 -5.70 -3.54
CA SER A 107 -3.81 -5.29 -2.66
C SER A 107 -3.95 -5.85 -1.25
N ALA A 108 -5.18 -6.12 -0.79
CA ALA A 108 -5.47 -6.80 0.46
C ALA A 108 -4.81 -8.18 0.54
N ASP A 109 -4.71 -8.92 -0.58
CA ASP A 109 -4.05 -10.23 -0.59
C ASP A 109 -2.56 -10.12 -0.28
N ILE A 110 -1.86 -9.14 -0.83
CA ILE A 110 -0.45 -8.87 -0.51
C ILE A 110 -0.31 -8.46 0.95
N ALA A 111 -1.12 -7.50 1.42
CA ALA A 111 -1.06 -7.04 2.81
C ALA A 111 -1.25 -8.21 3.80
N ARG A 112 -2.22 -9.09 3.53
CA ARG A 112 -2.48 -10.29 4.33
C ARG A 112 -1.33 -11.29 4.28
N THR A 113 -0.83 -11.60 3.07
CA THR A 113 0.26 -12.56 2.85
C THR A 113 1.54 -12.13 3.56
N MET A 114 1.84 -10.84 3.52
CA MET A 114 3.05 -10.26 4.11
C MET A 114 2.88 -9.86 5.58
N GLY A 115 1.64 -9.87 6.10
CA GLY A 115 1.32 -9.38 7.44
C GLY A 115 1.55 -7.86 7.59
N TRP A 116 1.48 -7.10 6.50
CA TRP A 116 1.69 -5.65 6.53
C TRP A 116 0.41 -4.94 6.94
N PRO A 117 0.43 -4.15 8.04
CA PRO A 117 -0.70 -3.32 8.41
C PRO A 117 -1.05 -2.30 7.32
N VAL A 118 -2.35 -2.03 7.19
CA VAL A 118 -2.89 -1.11 6.18
C VAL A 118 -3.12 0.27 6.79
N VAL A 119 -2.60 1.30 6.14
CA VAL A 119 -2.99 2.70 6.33
C VAL A 119 -3.84 3.12 5.13
N LEU A 120 -5.07 3.52 5.40
CA LEU A 120 -6.04 3.89 4.37
C LEU A 120 -6.02 5.40 4.11
N VAL A 121 -5.68 5.82 2.90
CA VAL A 121 -5.74 7.23 2.47
C VAL A 121 -7.14 7.54 1.98
N LEU A 122 -7.85 8.39 2.70
CA LEU A 122 -9.20 8.85 2.35
C LEU A 122 -9.15 10.26 1.77
N ASP A 123 -9.72 10.43 0.59
CA ASP A 123 -10.05 11.75 0.07
C ASP A 123 -11.30 12.25 0.80
N VAL A 124 -11.12 13.24 1.66
CA VAL A 124 -12.21 13.82 2.45
C VAL A 124 -12.67 15.19 1.91
N SER A 125 -12.33 15.51 0.66
CA SER A 125 -12.87 16.68 -0.01
C SER A 125 -14.41 16.59 -0.07
N GLY A 126 -15.10 17.50 0.56
CA GLY A 126 -16.57 17.47 0.68
C GLY A 126 -17.14 16.51 1.74
N GLN A 127 -16.30 15.92 2.59
CA GLN A 127 -16.71 15.09 3.72
C GLN A 127 -16.25 15.70 5.06
N ALA A 128 -16.94 15.34 6.13
CA ALA A 128 -16.55 15.57 7.51
C ALA A 128 -16.62 14.23 8.28
N GLN A 129 -17.50 14.11 9.26
CA GLN A 129 -17.67 12.88 10.05
C GLN A 129 -18.07 11.65 9.22
N SER A 130 -18.70 11.84 8.05
CA SER A 130 -19.07 10.73 7.14
C SER A 130 -17.87 9.91 6.65
N ALA A 131 -16.66 10.49 6.64
CA ALA A 131 -15.43 9.75 6.32
C ALA A 131 -15.19 8.55 7.27
N ALA A 132 -15.68 8.65 8.51
CA ALA A 132 -15.61 7.55 9.47
C ALA A 132 -16.36 6.29 9.00
N ALA A 133 -17.49 6.45 8.30
CA ALA A 133 -18.24 5.31 7.78
C ALA A 133 -17.43 4.53 6.73
N THR A 134 -16.71 5.23 5.85
CA THR A 134 -15.80 4.61 4.88
C THR A 134 -14.65 3.90 5.60
N ALA A 135 -14.00 4.57 6.56
CA ALA A 135 -12.90 3.98 7.33
C ALA A 135 -13.33 2.71 8.06
N LEU A 136 -14.49 2.73 8.74
CA LEU A 136 -15.03 1.58 9.45
C LEU A 136 -15.43 0.46 8.50
N GLY A 137 -16.03 0.77 7.34
CA GLY A 137 -16.36 -0.22 6.32
C GLY A 137 -15.12 -0.97 5.86
N PHE A 138 -14.04 -0.27 5.52
CA PHE A 138 -12.79 -0.89 5.10
C PHE A 138 -12.11 -1.70 6.22
N LYS A 139 -12.16 -1.21 7.46
CA LYS A 139 -11.60 -1.90 8.62
C LYS A 139 -12.30 -3.22 8.91
N HIS A 140 -13.63 -3.28 8.73
CA HIS A 140 -14.44 -4.44 9.10
C HIS A 140 -14.83 -5.33 7.93
N LEU A 141 -14.49 -4.96 6.69
CA LEU A 141 -14.77 -5.80 5.53
C LEU A 141 -13.96 -7.12 5.58
N ASP A 142 -12.80 -7.08 6.19
CA ASP A 142 -11.95 -8.25 6.43
C ASP A 142 -11.20 -8.07 7.76
N ASP A 143 -11.71 -8.68 8.81
CA ASP A 143 -11.14 -8.62 10.16
C ASP A 143 -9.77 -9.35 10.29
N THR A 144 -9.37 -10.12 9.28
CA THR A 144 -8.05 -10.78 9.24
C THR A 144 -6.94 -9.86 8.75
N LEU A 145 -7.31 -8.72 8.14
CA LEU A 145 -6.36 -7.77 7.60
C LEU A 145 -5.92 -6.77 8.69
N PRO A 146 -4.63 -6.70 9.04
CA PRO A 146 -4.16 -5.72 10.02
C PRO A 146 -4.44 -4.29 9.53
N PHE A 147 -5.17 -3.50 10.32
CA PHE A 147 -5.52 -2.12 10.01
C PHE A 147 -4.81 -1.18 10.98
N ALA A 148 -3.87 -0.35 10.47
CA ALA A 148 -3.05 0.53 11.28
C ALA A 148 -3.67 1.92 11.49
N GLY A 149 -4.43 2.41 10.53
CA GLY A 149 -5.03 3.74 10.64
C GLY A 149 -5.50 4.34 9.33
N VAL A 150 -5.79 5.64 9.39
CA VAL A 150 -6.32 6.42 8.26
C VAL A 150 -5.51 7.71 8.10
N ILE A 151 -5.22 8.09 6.88
CA ILE A 151 -4.73 9.41 6.50
C ILE A 151 -5.88 10.16 5.84
N LEU A 152 -6.30 11.27 6.43
CA LEU A 152 -7.30 12.15 5.82
C LEU A 152 -6.58 13.09 4.85
N ASN A 153 -6.83 12.90 3.56
CA ASN A 153 -6.23 13.71 2.49
C ASN A 153 -7.23 14.76 1.98
N ARG A 154 -6.75 15.88 1.49
CA ARG A 154 -7.56 16.99 0.96
C ARG A 154 -8.53 17.58 1.98
N VAL A 155 -8.09 17.70 3.22
CA VAL A 155 -8.87 18.35 4.28
C VAL A 155 -9.02 19.83 3.95
N ALA A 156 -10.27 20.29 3.73
CA ALA A 156 -10.54 21.66 3.28
C ALA A 156 -10.49 22.68 4.43
N SER A 157 -10.80 22.27 5.67
CA SER A 157 -10.79 23.14 6.84
C SER A 157 -10.66 22.34 8.13
N PRO A 158 -10.12 22.93 9.22
CA PRO A 158 -10.16 22.33 10.55
C PRO A 158 -11.64 22.18 10.98
N ARG A 159 -12.11 20.96 11.23
CA ARG A 159 -13.46 20.68 11.74
C ARG A 159 -13.43 19.53 12.74
#